data_ed921920f938d94b58131bc173365f27
#
_entry.id   ed921920f938d94b58131bc173365f27
#
_cell.length_a   1.000
_cell.length_b   1.000
_cell.length_c   1.000
_cell.angle_alpha   90.00
_cell.angle_beta   90.00
_cell.angle_gamma   90.00
#
_symmetry.space_group_name_H-M   'P 1'
#
loop_
_entity.id
_entity.type
_entity.pdbx_description
1 polymer ?
#
loop_
_entity_poly.entity_id
_entity_poly.type
_entity_poly.pdbx_seq_one_letter_code
_entity_poly.pdbx_strand_id
1 'polypeptide(L)'
;KGDTGWLIIDPLTGEETSRLAMELVKKHLGDHPVKAVILSHSHIDHFGGIFGVASREDIESGKIDVYAPEGFFDHSISENVMAGNAMSRRATYMYGNLLQKGTKGSYGSGLGTTSADATPGIIEPTYLISDREGETKTIDGIKVEFIYTPESEAPAEMMFYFPEFKAMCQSENISHTLHNLY
;
A
#
# COMPACT_ATOMS: atom_id res chain seq x y z
N LYS A 1 -8.16 -11.35 -8.55
CA LYS A 1 -9.53 -11.69 -8.14
C LYS A 1 -9.53 -13.10 -7.59
N GLY A 2 -10.12 -13.28 -6.41
CA GLY A 2 -10.36 -14.59 -5.82
C GLY A 2 -11.64 -15.23 -6.33
N ASP A 3 -12.08 -16.28 -5.64
CA ASP A 3 -13.29 -17.05 -6.00
C ASP A 3 -14.55 -16.19 -5.87
N THR A 4 -14.66 -15.38 -4.82
CA THR A 4 -15.88 -14.63 -4.50
C THR A 4 -15.70 -13.09 -4.51
N GLY A 5 -14.45 -12.57 -4.52
CA GLY A 5 -14.22 -11.13 -4.47
C GLY A 5 -12.83 -10.69 -4.89
N TRP A 6 -12.51 -9.46 -4.52
CA TRP A 6 -11.22 -8.82 -4.81
C TRP A 6 -10.25 -8.98 -3.64
N LEU A 7 -9.00 -9.32 -3.94
CA LEU A 7 -7.86 -9.10 -3.08
C LEU A 7 -7.21 -7.81 -3.56
N ILE A 8 -7.15 -6.82 -2.69
CA ILE A 8 -6.56 -5.52 -2.98
C ILE A 8 -5.15 -5.49 -2.44
N ILE A 9 -4.21 -5.02 -3.24
CA ILE A 9 -2.81 -4.87 -2.86
C ILE A 9 -2.51 -3.38 -2.87
N ASP A 10 -1.96 -2.87 -1.77
CA ASP A 10 -1.46 -1.49 -1.63
C ASP A 10 -2.45 -0.43 -2.13
N PRO A 11 -3.45 -0.07 -1.33
CA PRO A 11 -4.57 0.76 -1.77
C PRO A 11 -4.26 2.26 -1.90
N LEU A 12 -3.06 2.63 -2.34
CA LEU A 12 -2.63 4.00 -2.60
C LEU A 12 -2.53 4.89 -1.35
N THR A 13 -2.27 6.19 -1.54
CA THR A 13 -1.98 7.17 -0.49
C THR A 13 -3.22 7.61 0.31
N GLY A 14 -4.39 7.63 -0.30
CA GLY A 14 -5.58 8.18 0.37
C GLY A 14 -6.90 7.63 -0.12
N GLU A 15 -7.91 7.81 0.70
CA GLU A 15 -9.26 7.27 0.54
C GLU A 15 -9.88 7.65 -0.82
N GLU A 16 -9.80 8.91 -1.20
CA GLU A 16 -10.47 9.43 -2.38
C GLU A 16 -9.87 8.83 -3.66
N THR A 17 -8.54 8.70 -3.71
CA THR A 17 -7.84 8.12 -4.86
C THR A 17 -8.08 6.63 -4.98
N SER A 18 -8.04 5.90 -3.88
CA SER A 18 -8.28 4.46 -3.88
C SER A 18 -9.73 4.11 -4.20
N ARG A 19 -10.68 4.90 -3.70
CA ARG A 19 -12.11 4.76 -4.04
C ARG A 19 -12.36 4.96 -5.53
N LEU A 20 -11.78 6.01 -6.15
CA LEU A 20 -11.88 6.23 -7.59
C LEU A 20 -11.24 5.10 -8.40
N ALA A 21 -10.10 4.56 -7.95
CA ALA A 21 -9.50 3.40 -8.57
C ALA A 21 -10.41 2.18 -8.51
N MET A 22 -11.05 1.94 -7.36
CA MET A 22 -12.02 0.84 -7.21
C MET A 22 -13.28 1.02 -8.06
N GLU A 23 -13.76 2.23 -8.27
CA GLU A 23 -14.86 2.52 -9.20
C GLU A 23 -14.50 2.10 -10.63
N LEU A 24 -13.26 2.36 -11.06
CA LEU A 24 -12.77 1.90 -12.37
C LEU A 24 -12.65 0.37 -12.44
N VAL A 25 -12.14 -0.27 -11.39
CA VAL A 25 -12.08 -1.74 -11.31
C VAL A 25 -13.49 -2.31 -11.42
N LYS A 26 -14.44 -1.83 -10.64
CA LYS A 26 -15.83 -2.29 -10.68
C LYS A 26 -16.47 -2.10 -12.06
N LYS A 27 -16.25 -0.96 -12.67
CA LYS A 27 -16.79 -0.64 -14.01
C LYS A 27 -16.26 -1.57 -15.10
N HIS A 28 -14.98 -1.94 -15.06
CA HIS A 28 -14.32 -2.64 -16.17
C HIS A 28 -14.13 -4.14 -15.91
N LEU A 29 -14.02 -4.56 -14.64
CA LEU A 29 -13.70 -5.92 -14.27
C LEU A 29 -14.80 -6.61 -13.43
N GLY A 30 -15.87 -5.87 -13.10
CA GLY A 30 -17.02 -6.37 -12.38
C GLY A 30 -17.12 -5.89 -10.93
N ASP A 31 -18.34 -5.71 -10.47
CA ASP A 31 -18.64 -5.31 -9.09
C ASP A 31 -18.65 -6.53 -8.17
N HIS A 32 -17.51 -6.81 -7.55
CA HIS A 32 -17.34 -7.87 -6.56
C HIS A 32 -16.92 -7.25 -5.22
N PRO A 33 -17.28 -7.89 -4.09
CA PRO A 33 -16.87 -7.41 -2.77
C PRO A 33 -15.34 -7.52 -2.60
N VAL A 34 -14.77 -6.65 -1.77
CA VAL A 34 -13.39 -6.83 -1.27
C VAL A 34 -13.40 -7.94 -0.21
N LYS A 35 -12.46 -8.86 -0.28
CA LYS A 35 -12.28 -9.99 0.64
C LYS A 35 -11.08 -9.83 1.53
N ALA A 36 -10.01 -9.26 0.99
CA ALA A 36 -8.82 -8.99 1.75
C ALA A 36 -8.07 -7.78 1.19
N VAL A 37 -7.27 -7.15 2.06
CA VAL A 37 -6.28 -6.15 1.70
C VAL A 37 -4.92 -6.68 2.12
N ILE A 38 -3.93 -6.57 1.24
CA ILE A 38 -2.54 -6.96 1.50
C ILE A 38 -1.71 -5.67 1.42
N LEU A 39 -1.06 -5.31 2.52
CA LEU A 39 -0.20 -4.14 2.64
C LEU A 39 1.25 -4.59 2.61
N SER A 40 1.99 -4.22 1.58
CA SER A 40 3.35 -4.71 1.37
C SER A 40 4.34 -4.16 2.39
N HIS A 41 4.21 -2.89 2.76
CA HIS A 41 5.12 -2.23 3.71
C HIS A 41 4.52 -0.97 4.34
N SER A 42 5.29 -0.31 5.20
CA SER A 42 4.82 0.75 6.10
C SER A 42 4.85 2.17 5.52
N HIS A 43 5.11 2.35 4.21
CA HIS A 43 5.03 3.66 3.57
C HIS A 43 3.59 4.05 3.22
N ILE A 44 3.25 5.32 3.43
CA ILE A 44 1.86 5.81 3.39
C ILE A 44 1.18 5.66 2.03
N ASP A 45 1.92 5.71 0.95
CA ASP A 45 1.42 5.58 -0.42
C ASP A 45 1.00 4.14 -0.78
N HIS A 46 1.27 3.18 0.11
CA HIS A 46 0.85 1.79 -0.02
C HIS A 46 -0.34 1.41 0.88
N PHE A 47 -0.61 2.18 1.95
CA PHE A 47 -1.70 1.84 2.88
C PHE A 47 -2.73 2.95 3.11
N GLY A 48 -2.36 4.21 2.87
CA GLY A 48 -3.17 5.36 3.27
C GLY A 48 -4.58 5.39 2.71
N GLY A 49 -4.83 4.77 1.57
CA GLY A 49 -6.13 4.68 0.94
C GLY A 49 -7.01 3.51 1.37
N ILE A 50 -6.67 2.80 2.44
CA ILE A 50 -7.37 1.57 2.84
C ILE A 50 -8.89 1.78 3.01
N PHE A 51 -9.32 2.92 3.54
CA PHE A 51 -10.75 3.20 3.73
C PHE A 51 -11.50 3.58 2.44
N GLY A 52 -10.80 3.76 1.34
CA GLY A 52 -11.41 3.87 0.02
C GLY A 52 -11.81 2.54 -0.61
N VAL A 53 -11.27 1.43 -0.09
CA VAL A 53 -11.52 0.07 -0.61
C VAL A 53 -12.20 -0.85 0.40
N ALA A 54 -12.05 -0.60 1.71
CA ALA A 54 -12.59 -1.40 2.80
C ALA A 54 -13.09 -0.49 3.93
N SER A 55 -14.29 -0.71 4.44
CA SER A 55 -14.77 0.06 5.58
C SER A 55 -14.12 -0.42 6.89
N ARG A 56 -13.95 0.51 7.85
CA ARG A 56 -13.46 0.15 9.19
C ARG A 56 -14.32 -0.94 9.83
N GLU A 57 -15.65 -0.82 9.71
CA GLU A 57 -16.60 -1.79 10.26
C GLU A 57 -16.41 -3.20 9.67
N ASP A 58 -16.23 -3.29 8.35
CA ASP A 58 -16.02 -4.59 7.68
C ASP A 58 -14.70 -5.25 8.11
N ILE A 59 -13.66 -4.46 8.38
CA ILE A 59 -12.38 -4.97 8.88
C ILE A 59 -12.51 -5.40 10.35
N GLU A 60 -13.03 -4.54 11.22
CA GLU A 60 -13.16 -4.82 12.65
C GLU A 60 -14.13 -5.98 12.94
N SER A 61 -15.11 -6.21 12.08
CA SER A 61 -16.02 -7.38 12.17
C SER A 61 -15.42 -8.67 11.62
N GLY A 62 -14.22 -8.63 11.01
CA GLY A 62 -13.59 -9.79 10.37
C GLY A 62 -14.22 -10.22 9.05
N LYS A 63 -14.96 -9.33 8.40
CA LYS A 63 -15.53 -9.57 7.07
C LYS A 63 -14.49 -9.35 5.96
N ILE A 64 -13.52 -8.46 6.22
CA ILE A 64 -12.38 -8.18 5.34
C ILE A 64 -11.11 -8.35 6.16
N ASP A 65 -10.23 -9.25 5.72
CA ASP A 65 -8.94 -9.46 6.35
C ASP A 65 -7.90 -8.46 5.84
N VAL A 66 -7.01 -8.00 6.73
CA VAL A 66 -5.88 -7.14 6.39
C VAL A 66 -4.58 -7.85 6.75
N TYR A 67 -3.76 -8.13 5.75
CA TYR A 67 -2.45 -8.76 5.88
C TYR A 67 -1.37 -7.70 5.78
N ALA A 68 -0.41 -7.70 6.69
CA ALA A 68 0.73 -6.80 6.66
C ALA A 68 1.97 -7.46 7.30
N PRO A 69 3.20 -6.98 7.03
CA PRO A 69 4.39 -7.46 7.72
C PRO A 69 4.37 -7.08 9.20
N GLU A 70 5.01 -7.89 10.03
CA GLU A 70 5.22 -7.58 11.45
C GLU A 70 5.91 -6.22 11.61
N GLY A 71 5.47 -5.44 12.62
CA GLY A 71 5.96 -4.08 12.85
C GLY A 71 5.29 -3.00 11.98
N PHE A 72 4.44 -3.38 11.03
CA PHE A 72 3.80 -2.45 10.09
C PHE A 72 3.15 -1.27 10.81
N PHE A 73 2.30 -1.51 11.80
CA PHE A 73 1.53 -0.45 12.46
C PHE A 73 2.45 0.54 13.20
N ASP A 74 3.39 0.03 13.98
CA ASP A 74 4.31 0.86 14.76
C ASP A 74 5.21 1.72 13.86
N HIS A 75 5.76 1.15 12.79
CA HIS A 75 6.59 1.87 11.84
C HIS A 75 5.79 2.91 11.06
N SER A 76 4.56 2.58 10.65
CA SER A 76 3.67 3.54 9.98
C SER A 76 3.35 4.75 10.88
N ILE A 77 3.08 4.53 12.17
CA ILE A 77 2.85 5.62 13.14
C ILE A 77 4.14 6.42 13.36
N SER A 78 5.26 5.75 13.55
CA SER A 78 6.56 6.41 13.77
C SER A 78 6.91 7.36 12.64
N GLU A 79 6.79 6.90 11.41
CA GLU A 79 7.17 7.69 10.22
C GLU A 79 6.16 8.79 9.90
N ASN A 80 4.87 8.46 9.87
CA ASN A 80 3.87 9.38 9.33
C ASN A 80 3.24 10.30 10.38
N VAL A 81 3.23 9.91 11.65
CA VAL A 81 2.69 10.73 12.75
C VAL A 81 3.82 11.39 13.52
N MET A 82 4.75 10.62 14.08
CA MET A 82 5.81 11.18 14.93
C MET A 82 6.84 11.98 14.12
N ALA A 83 7.30 11.46 13.00
CA ALA A 83 8.25 12.14 12.10
C ALA A 83 7.56 12.91 10.95
N GLY A 84 6.23 12.90 10.86
CA GLY A 84 5.46 13.39 9.71
C GLY A 84 5.80 14.80 9.26
N ASN A 85 6.03 15.74 10.20
CA ASN A 85 6.45 17.11 9.88
C ASN A 85 7.85 17.19 9.25
N ALA A 86 8.76 16.31 9.66
CA ALA A 86 10.10 16.24 9.07
C ALA A 86 10.03 15.64 7.66
N MET A 87 9.24 14.56 7.49
CA MET A 87 8.99 13.92 6.19
C MET A 87 8.33 14.89 5.21
N SER A 88 7.32 15.64 5.62
CA SER A 88 6.66 16.64 4.77
C SER A 88 7.62 17.73 4.31
N ARG A 89 8.53 18.19 5.18
CA ARG A 89 9.56 19.18 4.78
C ARG A 89 10.57 18.58 3.80
N ARG A 90 10.99 17.34 4.00
CA ARG A 90 11.87 16.63 3.04
C ARG A 90 11.18 16.48 1.68
N ALA A 91 9.93 16.03 1.67
CA ALA A 91 9.12 15.89 0.44
C ALA A 91 8.99 17.22 -0.31
N THR A 92 8.87 18.36 0.39
CA THR A 92 8.85 19.70 -0.22
C THR A 92 10.12 19.98 -1.03
N TYR A 93 11.29 19.64 -0.49
CA TYR A 93 12.57 19.81 -1.20
C TYR A 93 12.72 18.77 -2.32
N MET A 94 12.33 17.52 -2.06
CA MET A 94 12.47 16.43 -3.01
C MET A 94 11.60 16.64 -4.26
N TYR A 95 10.35 17.00 -4.05
CA TYR A 95 9.35 17.09 -5.13
C TYR A 95 9.08 18.50 -5.66
N GLY A 96 9.63 19.51 -5.01
CA GLY A 96 9.41 20.90 -5.41
C GLY A 96 7.95 21.36 -5.33
N ASN A 97 7.20 20.88 -4.35
CA ASN A 97 5.75 21.12 -4.22
C ASN A 97 5.38 22.61 -4.13
N LEU A 98 6.28 23.46 -3.65
CA LEU A 98 6.06 24.91 -3.54
C LEU A 98 6.44 25.68 -4.81
N LEU A 99 7.03 25.03 -5.79
CA LEU A 99 7.38 25.67 -7.05
C LEU A 99 6.12 25.84 -7.93
N GLN A 100 6.10 26.94 -8.68
CA GLN A 100 5.03 27.16 -9.65
C GLN A 100 4.99 26.03 -10.68
N LYS A 101 3.81 25.53 -10.99
CA LYS A 101 3.63 24.50 -12.03
C LYS A 101 4.04 25.03 -13.40
N GLY A 102 4.84 24.28 -14.11
CA GLY A 102 5.29 24.59 -15.46
C GLY A 102 6.74 24.22 -15.73
N THR A 103 7.18 24.45 -16.97
CA THR A 103 8.50 24.05 -17.47
C THR A 103 9.69 24.73 -16.78
N LYS A 104 9.46 25.85 -16.09
CA LYS A 104 10.48 26.58 -15.33
C LYS A 104 10.39 26.38 -13.80
N GLY A 105 9.48 25.52 -13.37
CA GLY A 105 9.26 25.24 -11.95
C GLY A 105 9.03 23.75 -11.72
N SER A 106 7.92 23.38 -11.08
CA SER A 106 7.54 21.99 -10.87
C SER A 106 6.79 21.45 -12.09
N TYR A 107 7.40 20.55 -12.84
CA TYR A 107 6.75 19.85 -13.95
C TYR A 107 6.12 18.52 -13.50
N GLY A 108 6.74 17.84 -12.56
CA GLY A 108 6.29 16.59 -11.96
C GLY A 108 7.14 16.25 -10.73
N SER A 109 6.75 15.20 -10.02
CA SER A 109 7.46 14.73 -8.82
C SER A 109 8.60 13.75 -9.11
N GLY A 110 8.77 13.34 -10.37
CA GLY A 110 9.67 12.23 -10.74
C GLY A 110 8.97 10.87 -10.69
N LEU A 111 7.95 10.71 -9.86
CA LEU A 111 7.11 9.52 -9.72
C LEU A 111 5.74 9.68 -10.43
N GLY A 112 5.40 10.90 -10.78
CA GLY A 112 4.15 11.25 -11.44
C GLY A 112 4.02 12.76 -11.60
N THR A 113 2.84 13.25 -11.99
CA THR A 113 2.61 14.67 -12.19
C THR A 113 2.48 15.46 -10.89
N THR A 114 2.02 14.83 -9.82
CA THR A 114 1.88 15.43 -8.49
C THR A 114 1.69 14.34 -7.43
N SER A 115 1.96 14.66 -6.18
CA SER A 115 1.54 13.84 -5.04
C SER A 115 0.03 13.96 -4.84
N ALA A 116 -0.62 12.90 -4.36
CA ALA A 116 -2.03 12.94 -4.02
C ALA A 116 -2.26 13.85 -2.81
N ASP A 117 -3.25 14.74 -2.92
CA ASP A 117 -3.82 15.49 -1.80
C ASP A 117 -5.15 14.80 -1.43
N ALA A 118 -5.07 13.86 -0.49
CA ALA A 118 -6.14 12.95 -0.14
C ALA A 118 -6.10 12.62 1.35
N THR A 119 -7.18 12.08 1.90
CA THR A 119 -7.31 11.71 3.31
C THR A 119 -6.65 10.36 3.57
N PRO A 120 -5.52 10.29 4.28
CA PRO A 120 -4.91 9.02 4.61
C PRO A 120 -5.61 8.37 5.80
N GLY A 121 -5.66 7.04 5.78
CA GLY A 121 -6.16 6.22 6.87
C GLY A 121 -5.16 5.15 7.27
N ILE A 122 -5.28 4.69 8.50
CA ILE A 122 -4.54 3.53 8.99
C ILE A 122 -5.45 2.69 9.87
N ILE A 123 -5.25 1.38 9.83
CA ILE A 123 -5.90 0.41 10.70
C ILE A 123 -4.89 -0.65 11.11
N GLU A 124 -5.07 -1.22 12.29
CA GLU A 124 -4.28 -2.35 12.73
C GLU A 124 -4.58 -3.58 11.85
N PRO A 125 -3.55 -4.25 11.29
CA PRO A 125 -3.76 -5.45 10.47
C PRO A 125 -4.39 -6.59 11.27
N THR A 126 -5.23 -7.39 10.61
CA THR A 126 -5.83 -8.59 11.24
C THR A 126 -4.87 -9.78 11.25
N TYR A 127 -3.91 -9.81 10.31
CA TYR A 127 -2.87 -10.83 10.21
C TYR A 127 -1.49 -10.20 10.00
N LEU A 128 -0.54 -10.60 10.85
CA LEU A 128 0.86 -10.19 10.70
C LEU A 128 1.68 -11.34 10.11
N ILE A 129 2.49 -10.99 9.11
CA ILE A 129 3.44 -11.88 8.45
C ILE A 129 4.80 -11.65 9.07
N SER A 130 5.36 -12.67 9.74
CA SER A 130 6.60 -12.54 10.51
C SER A 130 7.61 -13.65 10.25
N ASP A 131 7.22 -14.72 9.57
CA ASP A 131 8.11 -15.86 9.33
C ASP A 131 9.11 -15.55 8.22
N ARG A 132 10.40 -15.52 8.58
CA ARG A 132 11.51 -15.30 7.63
C ARG A 132 11.76 -16.49 6.70
N GLU A 133 11.30 -17.69 7.05
CA GLU A 133 11.32 -18.86 6.18
C GLU A 133 10.18 -18.86 5.16
N GLY A 134 9.24 -17.93 5.35
CA GLY A 134 8.06 -17.76 4.51
C GLY A 134 6.85 -18.55 5.02
N GLU A 135 5.68 -17.96 4.83
CA GLU A 135 4.42 -18.62 5.18
C GLU A 135 3.42 -18.57 4.02
N THR A 136 2.54 -19.54 3.99
CA THR A 136 1.52 -19.67 2.94
C THR A 136 0.13 -19.53 3.53
N LYS A 137 -0.69 -18.71 2.88
CA LYS A 137 -2.13 -18.58 3.17
C LYS A 137 -2.94 -18.87 1.91
N THR A 138 -4.18 -19.32 2.11
CA THR A 138 -5.18 -19.34 1.02
C THR A 138 -6.22 -18.27 1.34
N ILE A 139 -6.33 -17.27 0.48
CA ILE A 139 -7.18 -16.11 0.67
C ILE A 139 -8.21 -16.09 -0.47
N ASP A 140 -9.50 -16.27 -0.15
CA ASP A 140 -10.59 -16.34 -1.12
C ASP A 140 -10.26 -17.29 -2.32
N GLY A 141 -9.72 -18.48 -2.00
CA GLY A 141 -9.31 -19.49 -2.98
C GLY A 141 -7.95 -19.28 -3.64
N ILE A 142 -7.30 -18.15 -3.45
CA ILE A 142 -5.98 -17.83 -4.01
C ILE A 142 -4.89 -18.23 -3.02
N LYS A 143 -3.95 -19.07 -3.47
CA LYS A 143 -2.74 -19.37 -2.71
C LYS A 143 -1.75 -18.20 -2.79
N VAL A 144 -1.31 -17.71 -1.63
CA VAL A 144 -0.31 -16.64 -1.50
C VAL A 144 0.83 -17.15 -0.62
N GLU A 145 2.04 -17.09 -1.14
CA GLU A 145 3.27 -17.38 -0.41
C GLU A 145 3.93 -16.06 -0.01
N PHE A 146 3.91 -15.75 1.29
CA PHE A 146 4.48 -14.52 1.83
C PHE A 146 5.96 -14.73 2.18
N ILE A 147 6.76 -13.71 1.94
CA ILE A 147 8.20 -13.66 2.20
C ILE A 147 8.46 -12.40 3.02
N TYR A 148 8.66 -12.55 4.32
CA TYR A 148 8.92 -11.43 5.22
C TYR A 148 10.34 -10.91 5.02
N THR A 149 10.47 -9.63 4.66
CA THR A 149 11.73 -8.98 4.29
C THR A 149 11.96 -7.68 5.08
N PRO A 150 11.99 -7.75 6.43
CA PRO A 150 12.16 -6.55 7.24
C PRO A 150 13.51 -5.89 6.99
N GLU A 151 13.58 -4.56 7.20
CA GLU A 151 14.79 -3.76 7.04
C GLU A 151 15.37 -3.78 5.60
N SER A 152 14.50 -4.01 4.60
CA SER A 152 14.86 -3.91 3.20
C SER A 152 14.63 -2.48 2.68
N GLU A 153 13.58 -2.21 1.91
CA GLU A 153 13.23 -0.85 1.50
C GLU A 153 12.58 -0.08 2.65
N ALA A 154 11.70 -0.75 3.41
CA ALA A 154 11.09 -0.22 4.63
C ALA A 154 11.43 -1.09 5.86
N PRO A 155 11.34 -0.55 7.10
CA PRO A 155 11.55 -1.32 8.31
C PRO A 155 10.62 -2.52 8.44
N ALA A 156 9.36 -2.36 8.07
CA ALA A 156 8.37 -3.43 8.00
C ALA A 156 7.98 -3.64 6.53
N GLU A 157 8.41 -4.76 5.96
CA GLU A 157 8.19 -5.05 4.55
C GLU A 157 8.07 -6.55 4.29
N MET A 158 7.31 -6.89 3.24
CA MET A 158 7.17 -8.25 2.73
C MET A 158 6.98 -8.26 1.21
N MET A 159 7.45 -9.32 0.59
CA MET A 159 7.11 -9.71 -0.77
C MET A 159 6.09 -10.86 -0.72
N PHE A 160 5.40 -11.12 -1.83
CA PHE A 160 4.49 -12.26 -1.90
C PHE A 160 4.37 -12.79 -3.32
N TYR A 161 4.24 -14.13 -3.41
CA TYR A 161 4.18 -14.87 -4.65
C TYR A 161 2.83 -15.56 -4.79
N PHE A 162 2.29 -15.52 -5.98
CA PHE A 162 1.06 -16.20 -6.39
C PHE A 162 1.40 -17.36 -7.32
N PRO A 163 1.56 -18.59 -6.81
CA PRO A 163 2.04 -19.73 -7.61
C PRO A 163 1.17 -20.06 -8.82
N GLU A 164 -0.14 -19.93 -8.67
CA GLU A 164 -1.11 -20.24 -9.72
C GLU A 164 -0.99 -19.29 -10.91
N PHE A 165 -0.61 -18.05 -10.66
CA PHE A 165 -0.44 -17.02 -11.68
C PHE A 165 1.02 -16.85 -12.11
N LYS A 166 1.97 -17.51 -11.43
CA LYS A 166 3.42 -17.31 -11.60
C LYS A 166 3.78 -15.82 -11.52
N ALA A 167 3.13 -15.11 -10.61
CA ALA A 167 3.26 -13.68 -10.41
C ALA A 167 3.83 -13.39 -9.02
N MET A 168 4.78 -12.46 -8.96
CA MET A 168 5.40 -12.03 -7.71
C MET A 168 5.22 -10.52 -7.55
N CYS A 169 4.71 -10.12 -6.40
CA CYS A 169 4.78 -8.73 -5.94
C CYS A 169 6.03 -8.58 -5.09
N GLN A 170 6.92 -7.71 -5.51
CA GLN A 170 8.22 -7.49 -4.86
C GLN A 170 8.20 -6.26 -3.97
N SER A 171 7.01 -5.66 -3.78
CA SER A 171 6.88 -4.38 -3.11
C SER A 171 7.76 -3.34 -3.81
N GLU A 172 8.53 -2.56 -3.05
CA GLU A 172 9.54 -1.65 -3.58
C GLU A 172 10.99 -2.15 -3.44
N ASN A 173 11.18 -3.41 -3.00
CA ASN A 173 12.52 -4.03 -2.91
C ASN A 173 13.26 -4.07 -4.25
N ILE A 174 12.54 -4.15 -5.36
CA ILE A 174 13.11 -4.12 -6.70
C ILE A 174 12.40 -3.05 -7.51
N SER A 175 13.09 -1.97 -7.77
CA SER A 175 12.58 -0.84 -8.53
C SER A 175 13.34 -0.71 -9.86
N HIS A 176 12.64 -0.26 -10.89
CA HIS A 176 13.24 -0.01 -12.21
C HIS A 176 14.17 1.22 -12.21
N THR A 177 13.86 2.20 -11.39
CA THR A 177 14.60 3.47 -11.30
C THR A 177 14.88 3.79 -9.85
N LEU A 178 16.01 4.47 -9.59
CA LEU A 178 16.25 5.04 -8.26
C LEU A 178 15.27 6.17 -8.02
N HIS A 179 14.51 6.03 -6.96
CA HIS A 179 13.63 7.06 -6.42
C HIS A 179 13.92 7.23 -4.92
N ASN A 180 13.37 8.23 -4.27
CA ASN A 180 13.55 8.47 -2.84
C ASN A 180 15.02 8.54 -2.39
N LEU A 181 15.87 9.20 -3.18
CA LEU A 181 17.23 9.53 -2.74
C LEU A 181 17.18 10.73 -1.79
N TYR A 182 17.29 10.45 -0.52
CA TYR A 182 17.35 11.49 0.52
C TYR A 182 18.75 11.69 1.06
#